data_e8d293c7686acf1485ece93335dcc0ce
#
_entry.id   e8d293c7686acf1485ece93335dcc0ce
#
_cell.length_a   1.000
_cell.length_b   1.000
_cell.length_c   1.000
_cell.angle_alpha   90.00
_cell.angle_beta   90.00
_cell.angle_gamma   90.00
#
_symmetry.space_group_name_H-M   'P 1'
#
loop_
_entity.id
_entity.type
_entity.pdbx_description
1 polymer ?
#
loop_
_entity_poly.entity_id
_entity_poly.type
_entity_poly.pdbx_seq_one_letter_code
_entity_poly.pdbx_strand_id
1 'polypeptide(L)'
;MTIKSRPTPKPLKVAIIGGGPGGLGAAIEFGKLDYVDWTLYEKKPQISETGGGISLQRHTWRLLELNGAAKNIHPDDFFRSPDGTSGQQRNGRTGKLLEQSSHPADTPPQQLSCRMVRAKLQAALLQDVDQSRVKTSKKLTSILVLPNGKVELSFEDGFTDDVDLLVGADGIRSFVRSFAFPSHKIKYNGQSAYRTIIHRPTAEKIDGIPQSPVFWQNTGGKYVFTCPLGGDDFEVTARIRRPIEGQHHVSWGRPFDFSTIAPEYDEFCEPVRKVIQLAAQGETQEFALFSGPRLESVISHGALALIGDASHPLSGAFGAGAGFALEDVYALTRSVDWARRNAEGLPAALGLYDQIRSPHYRDLYGVLDNFAALNSALLAEKLPVEEEIEERVRRAGESRSTWMYHYEIEKAVDKFLGATGEPGQVASVL
;
A
#
# COMPACT_ATOMS: atom_id res chain seq x y z
N MET A 1 -39.87 39.96 13.40
CA MET A 1 -38.94 38.97 13.96
C MET A 1 -37.84 38.69 12.92
N THR A 2 -36.65 39.22 13.13
CA THR A 2 -35.51 39.01 12.25
C THR A 2 -34.96 37.61 12.58
N ILE A 3 -35.09 36.69 11.63
CA ILE A 3 -34.48 35.37 11.72
C ILE A 3 -32.96 35.60 11.72
N LYS A 4 -32.32 35.50 12.91
CA LYS A 4 -30.84 35.45 12.98
C LYS A 4 -30.43 34.22 12.22
N SER A 5 -29.75 34.42 11.06
CA SER A 5 -29.09 33.33 10.34
C SER A 5 -28.13 32.62 11.34
N ARG A 6 -28.29 31.31 11.49
CA ARG A 6 -27.28 30.51 12.22
C ARG A 6 -25.92 30.78 11.56
N PRO A 7 -24.87 31.10 12.32
CA PRO A 7 -23.55 31.27 11.74
C PRO A 7 -23.18 29.99 11.01
N THR A 8 -22.75 30.14 9.78
CA THR A 8 -22.23 29.01 8.99
C THR A 8 -21.10 28.36 9.79
N PRO A 9 -21.17 27.08 10.08
CA PRO A 9 -20.13 26.42 10.86
C PRO A 9 -18.77 26.57 10.16
N LYS A 10 -17.73 26.89 10.93
CA LYS A 10 -16.37 27.09 10.42
C LYS A 10 -15.93 25.83 9.64
N PRO A 11 -15.31 25.97 8.45
CA PRO A 11 -14.74 24.86 7.72
C PRO A 11 -13.73 24.05 8.57
N LEU A 12 -13.75 22.73 8.44
CA LEU A 12 -12.75 21.84 9.04
C LEU A 12 -11.47 21.92 8.20
N LYS A 13 -10.38 22.42 8.77
CA LYS A 13 -9.10 22.54 8.08
C LYS A 13 -8.28 21.27 8.21
N VAL A 14 -7.94 20.64 7.09
CA VAL A 14 -7.26 19.34 7.02
C VAL A 14 -5.93 19.45 6.29
N ALA A 15 -4.83 19.02 6.92
CA ALA A 15 -3.56 18.82 6.24
C ALA A 15 -3.36 17.33 5.91
N ILE A 16 -3.03 17.04 4.66
CA ILE A 16 -2.67 15.71 4.18
C ILE A 16 -1.17 15.72 3.87
N ILE A 17 -0.38 14.89 4.53
CA ILE A 17 1.07 14.84 4.34
C ILE A 17 1.44 13.63 3.49
N GLY A 18 1.87 13.88 2.26
CA GLY A 18 2.34 12.90 1.27
C GLY A 18 1.40 12.72 0.08
N GLY A 19 1.96 12.75 -1.13
CA GLY A 19 1.27 12.65 -2.42
C GLY A 19 1.23 11.23 -3.03
N GLY A 20 1.34 10.18 -2.20
CA GLY A 20 1.13 8.80 -2.62
C GLY A 20 -0.36 8.45 -2.80
N PRO A 21 -0.70 7.19 -3.18
CA PRO A 21 -2.08 6.78 -3.43
C PRO A 21 -3.04 7.08 -2.27
N GLY A 22 -2.60 6.91 -1.01
CA GLY A 22 -3.40 7.24 0.17
C GLY A 22 -3.69 8.72 0.28
N GLY A 23 -2.67 9.58 0.12
CA GLY A 23 -2.84 11.04 0.21
C GLY A 23 -3.69 11.61 -0.92
N LEU A 24 -3.49 11.15 -2.16
CA LEU A 24 -4.33 11.54 -3.30
C LEU A 24 -5.76 11.07 -3.13
N GLY A 25 -5.95 9.82 -2.67
CA GLY A 25 -7.29 9.31 -2.32
C GLY A 25 -7.96 10.16 -1.23
N ALA A 26 -7.21 10.58 -0.19
CA ALA A 26 -7.72 11.46 0.85
C ALA A 26 -8.11 12.84 0.31
N ALA A 27 -7.29 13.41 -0.59
CA ALA A 27 -7.62 14.67 -1.24
C ALA A 27 -8.91 14.58 -2.06
N ILE A 28 -9.11 13.49 -2.81
CA ILE A 28 -10.35 13.23 -3.56
C ILE A 28 -11.55 13.12 -2.62
N GLU A 29 -11.48 12.29 -1.57
CA GLU A 29 -12.61 12.03 -0.69
C GLU A 29 -12.93 13.23 0.22
N PHE A 30 -11.97 13.92 0.77
CA PHE A 30 -12.20 15.17 1.50
C PHE A 30 -12.70 16.29 0.57
N GLY A 31 -12.29 16.28 -0.69
CA GLY A 31 -12.76 17.24 -1.70
C GLY A 31 -14.27 17.13 -2.01
N LYS A 32 -14.91 16.00 -1.67
CA LYS A 32 -16.36 15.81 -1.79
C LYS A 32 -17.16 16.43 -0.63
N LEU A 33 -16.48 16.87 0.43
CA LEU A 33 -17.10 17.44 1.64
C LEU A 33 -16.95 18.97 1.59
N ASP A 34 -18.04 19.67 1.31
CA ASP A 34 -18.10 21.14 1.09
C ASP A 34 -17.67 21.96 2.32
N TYR A 35 -17.70 21.37 3.50
CA TYR A 35 -17.27 21.98 4.76
C TYR A 35 -15.81 21.67 5.12
N VAL A 36 -15.06 20.97 4.24
CA VAL A 36 -13.65 20.63 4.47
C VAL A 36 -12.74 21.53 3.64
N ASP A 37 -11.82 22.22 4.31
CA ASP A 37 -10.74 22.98 3.70
C ASP A 37 -9.44 22.18 3.81
N TRP A 38 -9.16 21.35 2.79
CA TRP A 38 -7.99 20.48 2.79
C TRP A 38 -6.82 21.08 1.98
N THR A 39 -5.61 20.75 2.39
CA THR A 39 -4.37 21.02 1.65
C THR A 39 -3.48 19.77 1.70
N LEU A 40 -2.95 19.36 0.53
CA LEU A 40 -1.98 18.28 0.44
C LEU A 40 -0.55 18.85 0.34
N TYR A 41 0.35 18.36 1.17
CA TYR A 41 1.76 18.72 1.23
C TYR A 41 2.63 17.54 0.78
N GLU A 42 3.41 17.73 -0.29
CA GLU A 42 4.36 16.75 -0.80
C GLU A 42 5.79 17.29 -0.68
N LYS A 43 6.71 16.48 -0.15
CA LYS A 43 8.12 16.85 0.04
C LYS A 43 8.91 16.97 -1.27
N LYS A 44 8.52 16.20 -2.29
CA LYS A 44 9.15 16.27 -3.62
C LYS A 44 8.71 17.51 -4.37
N PRO A 45 9.51 17.99 -5.35
CA PRO A 45 9.13 19.14 -6.18
C PRO A 45 7.92 18.87 -7.10
N GLN A 46 7.59 17.61 -7.30
CA GLN A 46 6.39 17.18 -8.04
C GLN A 46 5.86 15.88 -7.44
N ILE A 47 4.55 15.64 -7.60
CA ILE A 47 3.96 14.34 -7.28
C ILE A 47 4.45 13.34 -8.32
N SER A 48 5.29 12.40 -7.89
CA SER A 48 5.86 11.38 -8.76
C SER A 48 6.16 10.11 -7.98
N GLU A 49 5.82 8.99 -8.57
CA GLU A 49 6.18 7.65 -8.07
C GLU A 49 7.43 7.16 -8.79
N THR A 50 8.25 6.46 -8.04
CA THR A 50 9.38 5.70 -8.54
C THR A 50 9.13 4.22 -8.24
N GLY A 51 9.66 3.35 -9.07
CA GLY A 51 9.59 1.91 -8.85
C GLY A 51 8.72 1.17 -9.85
N GLY A 52 8.62 -0.14 -9.62
CA GLY A 52 8.04 -1.10 -10.54
C GLY A 52 6.51 -1.11 -10.56
N GLY A 53 6.00 -2.30 -10.75
CA GLY A 53 4.58 -2.53 -10.83
C GLY A 53 3.85 -2.46 -9.48
N ILE A 54 2.56 -2.26 -9.57
CA ILE A 54 1.61 -2.37 -8.47
C ILE A 54 0.48 -3.32 -8.86
N SER A 55 -0.03 -4.08 -7.89
CA SER A 55 -1.25 -4.87 -8.09
C SER A 55 -2.46 -4.04 -7.69
N LEU A 56 -3.48 -4.04 -8.52
CA LEU A 56 -4.81 -3.60 -8.16
C LEU A 56 -5.67 -4.85 -7.97
N GLN A 57 -6.03 -5.14 -6.73
CA GLN A 57 -6.89 -6.24 -6.35
C GLN A 57 -8.37 -5.81 -6.42
N ARG A 58 -9.32 -6.74 -6.27
CA ARG A 58 -10.76 -6.44 -6.33
C ARG A 58 -11.17 -5.29 -5.42
N HIS A 59 -10.77 -5.31 -4.15
CA HIS A 59 -11.09 -4.23 -3.20
C HIS A 59 -10.53 -2.88 -3.65
N THR A 60 -9.33 -2.85 -4.25
CA THR A 60 -8.73 -1.62 -4.78
C THR A 60 -9.55 -1.05 -5.94
N TRP A 61 -9.97 -1.90 -6.89
CA TRP A 61 -10.82 -1.48 -8.01
C TRP A 61 -12.14 -0.90 -7.53
N ARG A 62 -12.81 -1.56 -6.57
CA ARG A 62 -14.06 -1.05 -5.99
C ARG A 62 -13.89 0.35 -5.41
N LEU A 63 -12.80 0.59 -4.69
CA LEU A 63 -12.53 1.91 -4.09
C LEU A 63 -12.20 2.97 -5.15
N LEU A 64 -11.52 2.59 -6.23
CA LEU A 64 -11.28 3.48 -7.37
C LEU A 64 -12.58 3.80 -8.12
N GLU A 65 -13.52 2.86 -8.21
CA GLU A 65 -14.86 3.10 -8.74
C GLU A 65 -15.64 4.07 -7.82
N LEU A 66 -15.64 3.85 -6.52
CA LEU A 66 -16.34 4.67 -5.52
C LEU A 66 -15.80 6.11 -5.43
N ASN A 67 -14.50 6.28 -5.50
CA ASN A 67 -13.89 7.61 -5.46
C ASN A 67 -13.96 8.33 -6.82
N GLY A 68 -14.20 7.59 -7.91
CA GLY A 68 -14.35 8.09 -9.28
C GLY A 68 -13.08 8.00 -10.14
N ALA A 69 -11.93 7.64 -9.55
CA ALA A 69 -10.65 7.62 -10.28
C ALA A 69 -10.50 6.44 -11.26
N ALA A 70 -11.33 5.41 -11.15
CA ALA A 70 -11.29 4.26 -12.08
C ALA A 70 -11.48 4.67 -13.55
N LYS A 71 -12.26 5.71 -13.83
CA LYS A 71 -12.47 6.26 -15.18
C LYS A 71 -11.22 6.79 -15.86
N ASN A 72 -10.20 7.15 -15.05
CA ASN A 72 -8.93 7.71 -15.52
C ASN A 72 -7.89 6.63 -15.83
N ILE A 73 -8.21 5.35 -15.63
CA ILE A 73 -7.32 4.22 -15.91
C ILE A 73 -7.71 3.63 -17.25
N HIS A 74 -6.82 3.79 -18.25
CA HIS A 74 -7.05 3.25 -19.57
C HIS A 74 -6.75 1.75 -19.62
N PRO A 75 -7.46 0.94 -20.45
CA PRO A 75 -7.16 -0.49 -20.60
C PRO A 75 -5.71 -0.83 -20.95
N ASP A 76 -5.00 0.03 -21.68
CA ASP A 76 -3.60 -0.15 -22.02
C ASP A 76 -2.63 0.15 -20.86
N ASP A 77 -3.13 0.73 -19.76
CA ASP A 77 -2.31 1.07 -18.60
C ASP A 77 -2.02 -0.11 -17.69
N PHE A 78 -2.74 -1.22 -17.85
CA PHE A 78 -2.59 -2.39 -17.01
C PHE A 78 -2.58 -3.69 -17.80
N PHE A 79 -2.14 -4.74 -17.14
CA PHE A 79 -2.16 -6.10 -17.65
C PHE A 79 -3.07 -6.99 -16.80
N ARG A 80 -3.85 -7.83 -17.49
CA ARG A 80 -4.57 -8.98 -16.95
C ARG A 80 -4.21 -10.20 -17.76
N SER A 81 -4.06 -11.36 -17.13
CA SER A 81 -3.76 -12.61 -17.85
C SER A 81 -4.91 -12.97 -18.77
N PRO A 82 -4.64 -13.26 -20.06
CA PRO A 82 -5.70 -13.58 -21.03
C PRO A 82 -6.52 -14.81 -20.68
N ASP A 83 -5.91 -15.76 -19.93
CA ASP A 83 -6.53 -17.02 -19.50
C ASP A 83 -7.25 -16.91 -18.13
N GLY A 84 -7.33 -15.71 -17.55
CA GLY A 84 -7.93 -15.48 -16.23
C GLY A 84 -7.06 -15.90 -15.04
N THR A 85 -5.82 -16.30 -15.26
CA THR A 85 -4.85 -16.61 -14.20
C THR A 85 -4.56 -15.37 -13.38
N SER A 86 -4.78 -15.43 -12.05
CA SER A 86 -4.44 -14.34 -11.14
C SER A 86 -2.99 -14.38 -10.67
N GLY A 87 -2.34 -15.54 -10.74
CA GLY A 87 -0.93 -15.73 -10.43
C GLY A 87 -0.48 -17.19 -10.47
N GLN A 88 0.82 -17.39 -10.63
CA GLN A 88 1.47 -18.70 -10.60
C GLN A 88 2.59 -18.72 -9.57
N GLN A 89 2.78 -19.88 -8.93
CA GLN A 89 3.96 -20.23 -8.15
C GLN A 89 4.72 -21.31 -8.92
N ARG A 90 5.96 -21.07 -9.24
CA ARG A 90 6.81 -22.01 -9.95
C ARG A 90 8.09 -22.32 -9.14
N ASN A 91 8.59 -23.53 -9.25
CA ASN A 91 9.93 -23.85 -8.80
C ASN A 91 10.91 -23.05 -9.65
N GLY A 92 11.66 -22.14 -9.03
CA GLY A 92 12.58 -21.25 -9.72
C GLY A 92 13.78 -21.96 -10.35
N ARG A 93 14.12 -23.16 -9.87
CA ARG A 93 15.27 -23.93 -10.37
C ARG A 93 14.90 -24.82 -11.55
N THR A 94 13.73 -25.45 -11.51
CA THR A 94 13.28 -26.40 -12.54
C THR A 94 12.30 -25.81 -13.54
N GLY A 95 11.66 -24.69 -13.19
CA GLY A 95 10.57 -24.09 -13.95
C GLY A 95 9.21 -24.79 -13.76
N LYS A 96 9.14 -25.88 -12.96
CA LYS A 96 7.91 -26.64 -12.72
C LYS A 96 6.81 -25.74 -12.13
N LEU A 97 5.61 -25.79 -12.69
CA LEU A 97 4.42 -25.16 -12.11
C LEU A 97 4.04 -25.91 -10.83
N LEU A 98 3.97 -25.22 -9.71
CA LEU A 98 3.61 -25.76 -8.40
C LEU A 98 2.18 -25.40 -8.00
N GLU A 99 1.76 -24.18 -8.30
CA GLU A 99 0.40 -23.70 -8.00
C GLU A 99 -0.02 -22.65 -9.03
N GLN A 100 -1.29 -22.67 -9.42
CA GLN A 100 -1.91 -21.63 -10.22
C GLN A 100 -3.20 -21.18 -9.56
N SER A 101 -3.37 -19.89 -9.43
CA SER A 101 -4.57 -19.27 -8.85
C SER A 101 -5.39 -18.60 -9.95
N SER A 102 -6.71 -18.66 -9.81
CA SER A 102 -7.67 -17.96 -10.66
C SER A 102 -8.57 -17.06 -9.82
N HIS A 103 -9.24 -16.11 -10.45
CA HIS A 103 -10.23 -15.29 -9.75
C HIS A 103 -11.48 -16.11 -9.39
N PRO A 104 -12.18 -15.79 -8.29
CA PRO A 104 -13.51 -16.34 -8.04
C PRO A 104 -14.45 -16.07 -9.21
N ALA A 105 -15.29 -17.05 -9.53
CA ALA A 105 -16.17 -17.00 -10.72
C ALA A 105 -17.17 -15.84 -10.69
N ASP A 106 -17.50 -15.33 -9.52
CA ASP A 106 -18.40 -14.20 -9.29
C ASP A 106 -17.73 -12.83 -9.36
N THR A 107 -16.41 -12.79 -9.63
CA THR A 107 -15.68 -11.52 -9.71
C THR A 107 -16.09 -10.76 -10.98
N PRO A 108 -16.61 -9.52 -10.84
CA PRO A 108 -16.94 -8.71 -12.00
C PRO A 108 -15.71 -8.49 -12.90
N PRO A 109 -15.84 -8.58 -14.24
CA PRO A 109 -14.68 -8.45 -15.15
C PRO A 109 -13.85 -7.18 -14.96
N GLN A 110 -14.49 -6.06 -14.64
CA GLN A 110 -13.81 -4.79 -14.38
C GLN A 110 -13.02 -4.79 -13.06
N GLN A 111 -13.37 -5.67 -12.12
CA GLN A 111 -12.73 -5.79 -10.80
C GLN A 111 -11.74 -6.96 -10.70
N LEU A 112 -11.48 -7.68 -11.80
CA LEU A 112 -10.39 -8.66 -11.82
C LEU A 112 -9.07 -7.97 -11.47
N SER A 113 -8.22 -8.65 -10.71
CA SER A 113 -6.91 -8.09 -10.37
C SER A 113 -6.10 -7.83 -11.63
N CYS A 114 -5.27 -6.79 -11.56
CA CYS A 114 -4.36 -6.45 -12.64
C CYS A 114 -3.01 -6.00 -12.11
N ARG A 115 -2.06 -5.89 -13.02
CA ARG A 115 -0.75 -5.29 -12.76
C ARG A 115 -0.57 -4.06 -13.64
N MET A 116 -0.06 -2.98 -13.06
CA MET A 116 0.25 -1.75 -13.78
C MET A 116 1.48 -1.06 -13.21
N VAL A 117 2.05 -0.12 -13.94
CA VAL A 117 3.12 0.75 -13.43
C VAL A 117 2.55 1.68 -12.33
N ARG A 118 3.22 1.78 -11.19
CA ARG A 118 2.77 2.61 -10.03
C ARG A 118 2.49 4.06 -10.41
N ALA A 119 3.33 4.64 -11.27
CA ALA A 119 3.17 6.01 -11.73
C ALA A 119 1.84 6.26 -12.48
N LYS A 120 1.35 5.25 -13.22
CA LYS A 120 0.06 5.33 -13.92
C LYS A 120 -1.13 5.39 -12.96
N LEU A 121 -1.11 4.59 -11.88
CA LEU A 121 -2.11 4.69 -10.83
C LEU A 121 -2.10 6.07 -10.15
N GLN A 122 -0.90 6.57 -9.83
CA GLN A 122 -0.76 7.89 -9.23
C GLN A 122 -1.29 8.98 -10.16
N ALA A 123 -0.95 8.91 -11.45
CA ALA A 123 -1.45 9.87 -12.46
C ALA A 123 -2.98 9.82 -12.58
N ALA A 124 -3.58 8.62 -12.53
CA ALA A 124 -5.03 8.46 -12.59
C ALA A 124 -5.73 9.11 -11.37
N LEU A 125 -5.19 8.91 -10.17
CA LEU A 125 -5.71 9.57 -8.96
C LEU A 125 -5.54 11.08 -9.02
N LEU A 126 -4.39 11.55 -9.49
CA LEU A 126 -4.04 12.98 -9.55
C LEU A 126 -4.97 13.80 -10.46
N GLN A 127 -5.60 13.18 -11.47
CA GLN A 127 -6.53 13.84 -12.37
C GLN A 127 -7.80 14.37 -11.66
N ASP A 128 -8.23 13.71 -10.58
CA ASP A 128 -9.42 14.12 -9.83
C ASP A 128 -9.08 14.98 -8.59
N VAL A 129 -7.81 15.37 -8.42
CA VAL A 129 -7.34 16.23 -7.31
C VAL A 129 -7.28 17.69 -7.75
N ASP A 130 -7.86 18.59 -6.96
CA ASP A 130 -7.71 20.05 -7.17
C ASP A 130 -6.25 20.46 -6.95
N GLN A 131 -5.54 20.73 -8.05
CA GLN A 131 -4.12 21.08 -8.06
C GLN A 131 -3.82 22.40 -7.31
N SER A 132 -4.78 23.30 -7.17
CA SER A 132 -4.61 24.55 -6.43
C SER A 132 -4.40 24.33 -4.92
N ARG A 133 -4.82 23.16 -4.42
CA ARG A 133 -4.70 22.74 -3.03
C ARG A 133 -3.50 21.81 -2.77
N VAL A 134 -2.67 21.57 -3.80
CA VAL A 134 -1.46 20.76 -3.69
C VAL A 134 -0.24 21.65 -3.56
N LYS A 135 0.52 21.47 -2.48
CA LYS A 135 1.77 22.22 -2.23
C LYS A 135 2.95 21.25 -2.25
N THR A 136 3.74 21.33 -3.31
CA THR A 136 4.97 20.55 -3.48
C THR A 136 6.18 21.23 -2.84
N SER A 137 7.32 20.53 -2.75
CA SER A 137 8.53 20.99 -2.05
C SER A 137 8.27 21.36 -0.58
N LYS A 138 7.27 20.72 0.05
CA LYS A 138 6.87 20.97 1.43
C LYS A 138 7.25 19.76 2.31
N LYS A 139 8.48 19.73 2.78
CA LYS A 139 8.95 18.70 3.71
C LYS A 139 8.61 19.11 5.14
N LEU A 140 7.71 18.36 5.77
CA LEU A 140 7.31 18.57 7.15
C LEU A 140 8.51 18.29 8.10
N THR A 141 8.79 19.21 9.01
CA THR A 141 9.93 19.14 9.96
C THR A 141 9.52 19.22 11.41
N SER A 142 8.33 19.80 11.71
CA SER A 142 7.82 19.89 13.08
C SER A 142 6.31 19.78 13.13
N ILE A 143 5.82 19.19 14.20
CA ILE A 143 4.40 19.08 14.55
C ILE A 143 4.26 19.52 16.01
N LEU A 144 3.33 20.41 16.28
CA LEU A 144 3.00 20.85 17.65
C LEU A 144 1.49 20.81 17.86
N VAL A 145 1.06 20.07 18.85
CA VAL A 145 -0.36 20.08 19.25
C VAL A 145 -0.59 21.27 20.19
N LEU A 146 -1.47 22.16 19.78
CA LEU A 146 -1.78 23.40 20.50
C LEU A 146 -2.83 23.16 21.60
N PRO A 147 -2.87 24.00 22.66
CA PRO A 147 -3.85 23.89 23.75
C PRO A 147 -5.33 23.96 23.27
N ASN A 148 -5.58 24.59 22.14
CA ASN A 148 -6.92 24.69 21.53
C ASN A 148 -7.32 23.46 20.71
N GLY A 149 -6.50 22.38 20.73
CA GLY A 149 -6.73 21.14 19.99
C GLY A 149 -6.31 21.17 18.51
N LYS A 150 -5.80 22.31 18.01
CA LYS A 150 -5.25 22.41 16.66
C LYS A 150 -3.83 21.84 16.59
N VAL A 151 -3.38 21.59 15.37
CA VAL A 151 -2.02 21.12 15.09
C VAL A 151 -1.31 22.17 14.25
N GLU A 152 -0.21 22.72 14.79
CA GLU A 152 0.70 23.56 14.05
C GLU A 152 1.75 22.70 13.34
N LEU A 153 1.94 22.99 12.05
CA LEU A 153 2.88 22.30 11.17
C LEU A 153 3.97 23.29 10.74
N SER A 154 5.23 22.89 10.82
CA SER A 154 6.34 23.66 10.27
C SER A 154 7.07 22.85 9.19
N PHE A 155 7.43 23.53 8.10
CA PHE A 155 8.09 22.93 6.96
C PHE A 155 9.53 23.43 6.80
N GLU A 156 10.36 22.67 6.08
CA GLU A 156 11.80 22.93 5.91
C GLU A 156 12.10 24.31 5.31
N ASP A 157 11.19 24.85 4.51
CA ASP A 157 11.29 26.18 3.88
C ASP A 157 10.81 27.34 4.76
N GLY A 158 10.49 27.07 6.03
CA GLY A 158 10.00 28.07 6.99
C GLY A 158 8.50 28.35 6.89
N PHE A 159 7.78 27.72 5.95
CA PHE A 159 6.31 27.82 5.90
C PHE A 159 5.69 27.14 7.12
N THR A 160 4.62 27.72 7.65
CA THR A 160 3.83 27.16 8.76
C THR A 160 2.34 27.09 8.38
N ASP A 161 1.61 26.14 8.98
CA ASP A 161 0.16 26.05 8.86
C ASP A 161 -0.47 25.49 10.14
N ASP A 162 -1.68 25.99 10.48
CA ASP A 162 -2.48 25.52 11.62
C ASP A 162 -3.70 24.78 11.08
N VAL A 163 -3.91 23.53 11.52
CA VAL A 163 -5.00 22.69 11.04
C VAL A 163 -5.80 22.08 12.18
N ASP A 164 -7.02 21.69 11.91
CA ASP A 164 -7.88 20.98 12.84
C ASP A 164 -7.60 19.47 12.82
N LEU A 165 -7.27 18.92 11.63
CA LEU A 165 -6.93 17.51 11.43
C LEU A 165 -5.64 17.37 10.61
N LEU A 166 -4.71 16.59 11.12
CA LEU A 166 -3.50 16.14 10.43
C LEU A 166 -3.65 14.68 9.97
N VAL A 167 -3.60 14.45 8.66
CA VAL A 167 -3.60 13.11 8.06
C VAL A 167 -2.19 12.75 7.60
N GLY A 168 -1.57 11.77 8.26
CA GLY A 168 -0.27 11.24 7.89
C GLY A 168 -0.39 10.17 6.81
N ALA A 169 -0.05 10.53 5.57
CA ALA A 169 0.01 9.67 4.39
C ALA A 169 1.44 9.59 3.82
N ASP A 170 2.45 9.84 4.66
CA ASP A 170 3.85 10.06 4.33
C ASP A 170 4.68 8.76 4.24
N GLY A 171 3.98 7.62 4.13
CA GLY A 171 4.53 6.35 3.75
C GLY A 171 5.28 5.62 4.85
N ILE A 172 6.02 4.57 4.47
CA ILE A 172 6.60 3.61 5.41
C ILE A 172 7.58 4.25 6.41
N ARG A 173 8.26 5.32 6.04
CA ARG A 173 9.17 6.10 6.92
C ARG A 173 8.49 7.35 7.48
N SER A 174 7.22 7.24 7.83
CA SER A 174 6.36 8.34 8.27
C SER A 174 6.98 9.15 9.41
N PHE A 175 7.08 10.46 9.20
CA PHE A 175 7.42 11.45 10.20
C PHE A 175 6.24 11.67 11.17
N VAL A 176 5.02 11.71 10.62
CA VAL A 176 3.79 11.87 11.42
C VAL A 176 3.62 10.69 12.39
N ARG A 177 3.86 9.44 11.96
CA ARG A 177 3.86 8.28 12.85
C ARG A 177 4.94 8.40 13.94
N SER A 178 6.14 8.85 13.58
CA SER A 178 7.24 8.98 14.53
C SER A 178 6.94 10.02 15.60
N PHE A 179 6.18 11.06 15.28
CA PHE A 179 5.68 12.04 16.24
C PHE A 179 4.56 11.45 17.11
N ALA A 180 3.53 10.86 16.48
CA ALA A 180 2.34 10.35 17.17
C ALA A 180 2.66 9.14 18.08
N PHE A 181 3.60 8.30 17.68
CA PHE A 181 3.98 7.06 18.34
C PHE A 181 5.51 6.92 18.42
N PRO A 182 6.19 7.69 19.27
CA PRO A 182 7.66 7.76 19.31
C PRO A 182 8.35 6.45 19.71
N SER A 183 7.64 5.53 20.38
CA SER A 183 8.13 4.19 20.70
C SER A 183 8.05 3.22 19.54
N HIS A 184 7.19 3.48 18.54
CA HIS A 184 7.05 2.62 17.37
C HIS A 184 8.25 2.78 16.43
N LYS A 185 8.96 1.67 16.18
CA LYS A 185 10.14 1.66 15.31
C LYS A 185 9.99 0.62 14.22
N ILE A 186 10.17 1.04 12.98
CA ILE A 186 10.35 0.13 11.86
C ILE A 186 11.81 -0.32 11.81
N LYS A 187 12.03 -1.54 11.35
CA LYS A 187 13.35 -2.14 11.17
C LYS A 187 13.49 -2.74 9.77
N TYR A 188 14.70 -2.71 9.25
CA TYR A 188 15.05 -3.49 8.08
C TYR A 188 14.92 -4.99 8.43
N ASN A 189 14.20 -5.74 7.60
CA ASN A 189 13.91 -7.16 7.87
C ASN A 189 14.95 -8.13 7.28
N GLY A 190 16.08 -7.61 6.80
CA GLY A 190 17.14 -8.42 6.19
C GLY A 190 16.87 -8.84 4.75
N GLN A 191 15.92 -8.18 4.06
CA GLN A 191 15.60 -8.50 2.67
C GLN A 191 15.61 -7.25 1.81
N SER A 192 16.13 -7.36 0.60
CA SER A 192 16.06 -6.34 -0.44
C SER A 192 15.32 -6.86 -1.66
N ALA A 193 14.57 -5.98 -2.29
CA ALA A 193 13.92 -6.19 -3.58
C ALA A 193 14.55 -5.27 -4.62
N TYR A 194 14.94 -5.83 -5.73
CA TYR A 194 15.52 -5.14 -6.89
C TYR A 194 14.48 -5.16 -7.99
N ARG A 195 14.03 -3.98 -8.43
CA ARG A 195 12.93 -3.83 -9.37
C ARG A 195 13.43 -3.19 -10.65
N THR A 196 13.15 -3.85 -11.76
CA THR A 196 13.49 -3.39 -13.11
C THR A 196 12.25 -3.49 -13.98
N ILE A 197 12.00 -2.48 -14.81
CA ILE A 197 11.03 -2.58 -15.91
C ILE A 197 11.86 -2.78 -17.19
N ILE A 198 11.54 -3.85 -17.92
CA ILE A 198 12.16 -4.17 -19.19
C ILE A 198 11.12 -4.14 -20.30
N HIS A 199 11.58 -4.15 -21.56
CA HIS A 199 10.71 -4.13 -22.73
C HIS A 199 9.99 -5.48 -22.89
N ARG A 200 8.66 -5.46 -22.79
CA ARG A 200 7.78 -6.63 -22.81
C ARG A 200 7.97 -7.51 -24.04
N PRO A 201 7.95 -6.97 -25.31
CA PRO A 201 8.17 -7.81 -26.51
C PRO A 201 9.52 -8.54 -26.52
N THR A 202 10.52 -8.06 -25.81
CA THR A 202 11.80 -8.74 -25.65
C THR A 202 11.72 -9.86 -24.61
N ALA A 203 11.05 -9.61 -23.47
CA ALA A 203 10.85 -10.62 -22.45
C ALA A 203 9.99 -11.79 -22.93
N GLU A 204 8.94 -11.52 -23.71
CA GLU A 204 8.01 -12.52 -24.25
C GLU A 204 8.63 -13.45 -25.31
N LYS A 205 9.78 -13.09 -25.89
CA LYS A 205 10.55 -13.98 -26.76
C LYS A 205 11.35 -15.06 -26.03
N ILE A 206 11.40 -14.97 -24.70
CA ILE A 206 12.10 -15.98 -23.89
C ILE A 206 11.14 -17.15 -23.69
N ASP A 207 11.49 -18.30 -24.28
CA ASP A 207 10.72 -19.53 -24.09
C ASP A 207 10.60 -19.88 -22.60
N GLY A 208 9.37 -20.20 -22.18
CA GLY A 208 9.08 -20.58 -20.81
C GLY A 208 8.74 -19.42 -19.86
N ILE A 209 8.70 -18.16 -20.33
CA ILE A 209 8.16 -17.03 -19.56
C ILE A 209 6.65 -16.91 -19.78
N PRO A 210 5.80 -17.18 -18.77
CA PRO A 210 4.36 -17.07 -18.92
C PRO A 210 3.88 -15.62 -19.02
N GLN A 211 2.79 -15.40 -19.75
CA GLN A 211 2.05 -14.13 -19.76
C GLN A 211 1.08 -14.06 -18.58
N SER A 212 1.62 -14.07 -17.38
CA SER A 212 0.88 -13.98 -16.12
C SER A 212 1.80 -13.51 -15.00
N PRO A 213 1.26 -13.09 -13.85
CA PRO A 213 2.06 -12.86 -12.65
C PRO A 213 2.69 -14.18 -12.17
N VAL A 214 4.01 -14.25 -12.09
CA VAL A 214 4.72 -15.48 -11.70
C VAL A 214 5.72 -15.20 -10.59
N PHE A 215 5.62 -15.97 -9.51
CA PHE A 215 6.65 -16.09 -8.48
C PHE A 215 7.49 -17.35 -8.76
N TRP A 216 8.75 -17.14 -9.13
CA TRP A 216 9.75 -18.20 -9.29
C TRP A 216 10.43 -18.40 -7.94
N GLN A 217 9.95 -19.36 -7.17
CA GLN A 217 10.35 -19.59 -5.78
C GLN A 217 11.69 -20.33 -5.69
N ASN A 218 12.47 -19.98 -4.67
CA ASN A 218 13.68 -20.69 -4.28
C ASN A 218 13.74 -20.83 -2.75
N THR A 219 14.76 -21.50 -2.24
CA THR A 219 14.97 -21.72 -0.81
C THR A 219 15.18 -20.41 -0.04
N GLY A 220 14.94 -20.44 1.27
CA GLY A 220 15.18 -19.30 2.15
C GLY A 220 14.33 -18.05 1.87
N GLY A 221 13.30 -18.17 1.04
CA GLY A 221 12.44 -17.04 0.64
C GLY A 221 13.06 -16.12 -0.43
N LYS A 222 14.11 -16.58 -1.12
CA LYS A 222 14.60 -15.97 -2.37
C LYS A 222 13.58 -16.24 -3.48
N TYR A 223 13.28 -15.25 -4.29
CA TYR A 223 12.45 -15.45 -5.48
C TYR A 223 12.73 -14.40 -6.55
N VAL A 224 12.32 -14.71 -7.77
CA VAL A 224 12.15 -13.73 -8.84
C VAL A 224 10.65 -13.63 -9.13
N PHE A 225 10.14 -12.43 -9.27
CA PHE A 225 8.78 -12.17 -9.72
C PHE A 225 8.83 -11.58 -11.12
N THR A 226 7.99 -12.08 -12.01
CA THR A 226 7.87 -11.58 -13.37
C THR A 226 6.41 -11.34 -13.74
N CYS A 227 6.12 -10.24 -14.44
CA CYS A 227 4.76 -9.94 -14.88
C CYS A 227 4.74 -8.83 -15.95
N PRO A 228 3.93 -8.95 -17.02
CA PRO A 228 3.56 -7.80 -17.82
C PRO A 228 2.83 -6.73 -16.98
N LEU A 229 2.95 -5.44 -17.34
CA LEU A 229 2.35 -4.32 -16.60
C LEU A 229 1.30 -3.52 -17.38
N GLY A 230 1.20 -3.72 -18.65
CA GLY A 230 0.43 -2.93 -19.61
C GLY A 230 1.34 -2.25 -20.63
N GLY A 231 0.86 -2.02 -21.83
CA GLY A 231 1.70 -1.57 -22.94
C GLY A 231 2.90 -2.47 -23.16
N ASP A 232 4.06 -1.86 -23.35
CA ASP A 232 5.33 -2.55 -23.59
C ASP A 232 6.17 -2.76 -22.31
N ASP A 233 5.58 -2.61 -21.14
CA ASP A 233 6.26 -2.73 -19.87
C ASP A 233 6.17 -4.17 -19.30
N PHE A 234 7.29 -4.67 -18.80
CA PHE A 234 7.39 -5.97 -18.14
C PHE A 234 8.24 -5.84 -16.87
N GLU A 235 7.68 -6.23 -15.73
CA GLU A 235 8.37 -6.16 -14.44
C GLU A 235 9.21 -7.40 -14.17
N VAL A 236 10.42 -7.15 -13.70
CA VAL A 236 11.29 -8.13 -13.07
C VAL A 236 11.60 -7.63 -11.66
N THR A 237 11.16 -8.36 -10.65
CA THR A 237 11.49 -8.06 -9.26
C THR A 237 12.26 -9.23 -8.67
N ALA A 238 13.53 -9.04 -8.39
CA ALA A 238 14.39 -10.01 -7.75
C ALA A 238 14.44 -9.73 -6.23
N ARG A 239 14.16 -10.73 -5.41
CA ARG A 239 14.19 -10.62 -3.95
C ARG A 239 15.20 -11.56 -3.34
N ILE A 240 16.01 -11.04 -2.42
CA ILE A 240 17.05 -11.80 -1.74
C ILE A 240 17.24 -11.33 -0.31
N ARG A 241 17.75 -12.22 0.54
CA ARG A 241 18.24 -11.85 1.88
C ARG A 241 19.57 -11.13 1.76
N ARG A 242 19.70 -10.03 2.52
CA ARG A 242 20.94 -9.29 2.69
C ARG A 242 21.27 -9.20 4.18
N PRO A 243 22.52 -9.47 4.60
CA PRO A 243 22.92 -9.31 5.99
C PRO A 243 22.63 -7.89 6.50
N ILE A 244 22.21 -7.77 7.74
CA ILE A 244 21.97 -6.49 8.41
C ILE A 244 23.30 -5.83 8.77
N GLU A 245 24.32 -6.63 9.02
CA GLU A 245 25.65 -6.20 9.43
C GLU A 245 26.39 -5.50 8.28
N GLY A 246 26.93 -4.32 8.54
CA GLY A 246 27.70 -3.54 7.58
C GLY A 246 26.88 -2.68 6.60
N GLN A 247 25.56 -2.72 6.64
CA GLN A 247 24.71 -1.86 5.79
C GLN A 247 24.45 -0.51 6.45
N HIS A 248 25.36 0.45 6.26
CA HIS A 248 25.20 1.82 6.73
C HIS A 248 24.18 2.65 5.92
N HIS A 249 23.75 2.17 4.75
CA HIS A 249 22.82 2.88 3.85
C HIS A 249 21.76 1.93 3.32
N VAL A 250 20.64 1.87 4.00
CA VAL A 250 19.48 1.09 3.56
C VAL A 250 18.72 1.87 2.50
N SER A 251 18.72 1.37 1.26
CA SER A 251 18.15 2.03 0.09
C SER A 251 16.61 1.96 0.05
N TRP A 252 15.97 2.98 -0.51
CA TRP A 252 14.56 2.97 -0.86
C TRP A 252 14.35 3.65 -2.22
N GLY A 253 14.35 2.83 -3.28
CA GLY A 253 14.18 3.30 -4.65
C GLY A 253 15.41 4.01 -5.21
N ARG A 254 16.61 3.72 -4.72
CA ARG A 254 17.85 4.24 -5.30
C ARG A 254 18.23 3.45 -6.54
N PRO A 255 18.85 4.09 -7.55
CA PRO A 255 19.48 3.38 -8.66
C PRO A 255 20.46 2.33 -8.14
N PHE A 256 20.44 1.17 -8.77
CA PHE A 256 21.29 0.04 -8.39
C PHE A 256 21.83 -0.68 -9.65
N ASP A 257 23.10 -1.01 -9.65
CA ASP A 257 23.68 -1.84 -10.70
C ASP A 257 23.36 -3.32 -10.44
N PHE A 258 22.31 -3.81 -11.11
CA PHE A 258 21.83 -5.18 -10.93
C PHE A 258 22.84 -6.23 -11.41
N SER A 259 23.77 -5.88 -12.31
CA SER A 259 24.82 -6.79 -12.78
C SER A 259 25.66 -7.34 -11.64
N THR A 260 25.82 -6.57 -10.56
CA THR A 260 26.62 -6.95 -9.37
C THR A 260 26.02 -8.11 -8.58
N ILE A 261 24.70 -8.34 -8.68
CA ILE A 261 23.99 -9.41 -7.97
C ILE A 261 23.38 -10.45 -8.91
N ALA A 262 23.40 -10.23 -10.21
CA ALA A 262 22.86 -11.17 -11.19
C ALA A 262 23.40 -12.59 -11.01
N PRO A 263 24.70 -12.82 -10.71
CA PRO A 263 25.25 -14.16 -10.47
C PRO A 263 24.58 -14.91 -9.29
N GLU A 264 23.99 -14.21 -8.34
CA GLU A 264 23.28 -14.86 -7.23
C GLU A 264 21.99 -15.57 -7.67
N TYR A 265 21.58 -15.41 -8.93
CA TYR A 265 20.41 -16.04 -9.55
C TYR A 265 20.78 -17.12 -10.58
N ASP A 266 22.07 -17.51 -10.71
CA ASP A 266 22.53 -18.52 -11.68
C ASP A 266 21.93 -19.91 -11.43
N GLU A 267 21.48 -20.20 -10.22
CA GLU A 267 20.81 -21.44 -9.86
C GLU A 267 19.35 -21.53 -10.36
N PHE A 268 18.78 -20.43 -10.87
CA PHE A 268 17.44 -20.44 -11.43
C PHE A 268 17.41 -21.10 -12.81
N CYS A 269 16.23 -21.55 -13.24
CA CYS A 269 16.04 -22.13 -14.57
C CYS A 269 16.37 -21.14 -15.69
N GLU A 270 16.62 -21.66 -16.88
CA GLU A 270 17.09 -20.89 -18.02
C GLU A 270 16.19 -19.66 -18.35
N PRO A 271 14.84 -19.77 -18.41
CA PRO A 271 14.00 -18.59 -18.66
C PRO A 271 14.24 -17.46 -17.68
N VAL A 272 14.35 -17.78 -16.38
CA VAL A 272 14.57 -16.79 -15.32
C VAL A 272 15.94 -16.15 -15.45
N ARG A 273 17.00 -16.94 -15.72
CA ARG A 273 18.36 -16.39 -15.94
C ARG A 273 18.39 -15.41 -17.11
N LYS A 274 17.70 -15.73 -18.22
CA LYS A 274 17.60 -14.83 -19.38
C LYS A 274 16.90 -13.51 -19.04
N VAL A 275 15.79 -13.56 -18.25
CA VAL A 275 15.11 -12.35 -17.78
C VAL A 275 15.99 -11.53 -16.83
N ILE A 276 16.73 -12.17 -15.93
CA ILE A 276 17.71 -11.53 -15.05
C ILE A 276 18.82 -10.82 -15.85
N GLN A 277 19.32 -11.44 -16.94
CA GLN A 277 20.29 -10.82 -17.83
C GLN A 277 19.74 -9.57 -18.53
N LEU A 278 18.46 -9.58 -18.94
CA LEU A 278 17.80 -8.38 -19.48
C LEU A 278 17.65 -7.31 -18.40
N ALA A 279 17.25 -7.68 -17.19
CA ALA A 279 17.12 -6.75 -16.06
C ALA A 279 18.47 -6.10 -15.71
N ALA A 280 19.58 -6.84 -15.81
CA ALA A 280 20.92 -6.31 -15.56
C ALA A 280 21.39 -5.26 -16.58
N GLN A 281 20.72 -5.14 -17.72
CA GLN A 281 20.98 -4.12 -18.74
C GLN A 281 20.06 -2.90 -18.59
N GLY A 282 19.05 -2.99 -17.73
CA GLY A 282 18.04 -1.96 -17.51
C GLY A 282 18.31 -1.11 -16.26
N GLU A 283 17.46 -0.10 -16.07
CA GLU A 283 17.47 0.72 -14.87
C GLU A 283 16.82 -0.02 -13.71
N THR A 284 17.63 -0.42 -12.75
CA THR A 284 17.16 -1.12 -11.55
C THR A 284 17.11 -0.17 -10.35
N GLN A 285 16.10 -0.36 -9.52
CA GLN A 285 15.98 0.32 -8.23
C GLN A 285 16.02 -0.68 -7.08
N GLU A 286 16.78 -0.35 -6.05
CA GLU A 286 16.86 -1.14 -4.81
C GLU A 286 15.85 -0.65 -3.78
N PHE A 287 15.16 -1.60 -3.16
CA PHE A 287 14.25 -1.37 -2.04
C PHE A 287 14.61 -2.29 -0.88
N ALA A 288 15.18 -1.72 0.16
CA ALA A 288 15.33 -2.42 1.44
C ALA A 288 13.95 -2.56 2.10
N LEU A 289 13.59 -3.76 2.50
CA LEU A 289 12.27 -4.04 3.04
C LEU A 289 12.24 -3.75 4.55
N PHE A 290 11.42 -2.76 4.92
CA PHE A 290 11.18 -2.39 6.31
C PHE A 290 9.84 -2.94 6.77
N SER A 291 9.78 -3.36 8.01
CA SER A 291 8.53 -3.70 8.71
C SER A 291 8.59 -3.19 10.15
N GLY A 292 7.46 -3.06 10.76
CA GLY A 292 7.32 -2.69 12.16
C GLY A 292 6.21 -3.49 12.83
N PRO A 293 6.10 -3.45 14.15
CA PRO A 293 4.97 -4.02 14.85
C PRO A 293 3.66 -3.35 14.43
N ARG A 294 2.54 -4.00 14.67
CA ARG A 294 1.23 -3.37 14.52
C ARG A 294 1.11 -2.18 15.49
N LEU A 295 0.55 -1.07 15.03
CA LEU A 295 0.09 -0.02 15.92
C LEU A 295 -1.19 -0.48 16.63
N GLU A 296 -1.29 -0.22 17.93
CA GLU A 296 -2.52 -0.49 18.70
C GLU A 296 -3.65 0.46 18.31
N SER A 297 -3.31 1.67 17.89
CA SER A 297 -4.20 2.70 17.38
C SER A 297 -3.55 3.43 16.21
N VAL A 298 -4.35 3.90 15.27
CA VAL A 298 -3.88 4.68 14.10
C VAL A 298 -4.23 6.17 14.22
N ILE A 299 -4.68 6.60 15.39
CA ILE A 299 -5.01 7.98 15.72
C ILE A 299 -4.22 8.46 16.92
N SER A 300 -4.08 9.79 17.06
CA SER A 300 -3.38 10.38 18.21
C SER A 300 -3.85 11.80 18.48
N HIS A 301 -3.74 12.24 19.75
CA HIS A 301 -4.01 13.59 20.21
C HIS A 301 -5.41 14.15 19.84
N GLY A 302 -6.36 13.31 19.45
CA GLY A 302 -7.69 13.75 19.01
C GLY A 302 -7.73 14.58 17.71
N ALA A 303 -6.59 14.74 17.04
CA ALA A 303 -6.41 15.58 15.86
C ALA A 303 -5.49 14.97 14.78
N LEU A 304 -4.96 13.77 14.98
CA LEU A 304 -4.08 13.09 14.05
C LEU A 304 -4.66 11.74 13.65
N ALA A 305 -4.59 11.41 12.36
CA ALA A 305 -4.88 10.10 11.80
C ALA A 305 -3.75 9.65 10.87
N LEU A 306 -3.39 8.36 10.90
CA LEU A 306 -2.44 7.74 9.98
C LEU A 306 -3.20 6.89 8.95
N ILE A 307 -2.76 6.92 7.69
CA ILE A 307 -3.31 6.12 6.60
C ILE A 307 -2.20 5.46 5.76
N GLY A 308 -2.51 4.36 5.12
CA GLY A 308 -1.58 3.63 4.28
C GLY A 308 -0.33 3.16 5.03
N ASP A 309 0.81 3.13 4.36
CA ASP A 309 2.08 2.66 4.95
C ASP A 309 2.52 3.47 6.18
N ALA A 310 1.96 4.66 6.41
CA ALA A 310 2.18 5.39 7.65
C ALA A 310 1.49 4.74 8.84
N SER A 311 0.34 4.10 8.65
CA SER A 311 -0.40 3.36 9.68
C SER A 311 0.02 1.89 9.77
N HIS A 312 0.30 1.24 8.64
CA HIS A 312 0.57 -0.20 8.56
C HIS A 312 1.80 -0.51 7.69
N PRO A 313 3.03 -0.46 8.25
CA PRO A 313 4.26 -0.73 7.51
C PRO A 313 4.42 -2.23 7.20
N LEU A 314 3.65 -2.73 6.22
CA LEU A 314 3.53 -4.15 5.84
C LEU A 314 4.64 -4.65 4.89
N SER A 315 5.61 -3.81 4.53
CA SER A 315 6.75 -4.18 3.66
C SER A 315 6.35 -4.72 2.28
N GLY A 316 5.19 -4.35 1.78
CA GLY A 316 4.66 -4.82 0.49
C GLY A 316 4.24 -6.30 0.49
N ALA A 317 4.05 -6.91 1.66
CA ALA A 317 3.84 -8.35 1.82
C ALA A 317 2.64 -8.90 1.03
N PHE A 318 1.58 -8.13 0.87
CA PHE A 318 0.34 -8.58 0.21
C PHE A 318 0.20 -8.06 -1.23
N GLY A 319 1.07 -7.14 -1.68
CA GLY A 319 0.88 -6.47 -2.97
C GLY A 319 -0.41 -5.64 -3.06
N ALA A 320 -0.99 -5.23 -1.92
CA ALA A 320 -2.29 -4.57 -1.82
C ALA A 320 -2.24 -3.22 -1.07
N GLY A 321 -1.04 -2.67 -0.82
CA GLY A 321 -0.87 -1.48 0.02
C GLY A 321 -1.66 -0.25 -0.44
N ALA A 322 -1.84 -0.06 -1.75
CA ALA A 322 -2.69 1.03 -2.24
C ALA A 322 -4.17 0.81 -1.91
N GLY A 323 -4.66 -0.43 -2.01
CA GLY A 323 -6.02 -0.78 -1.62
C GLY A 323 -6.27 -0.51 -0.14
N PHE A 324 -5.37 -0.98 0.72
CA PHE A 324 -5.47 -0.73 2.16
C PHE A 324 -5.45 0.77 2.50
N ALA A 325 -4.62 1.55 1.80
CA ALA A 325 -4.60 3.01 1.98
C ALA A 325 -5.92 3.66 1.55
N LEU A 326 -6.56 3.20 0.46
CA LEU A 326 -7.86 3.70 0.03
C LEU A 326 -9.00 3.26 0.97
N GLU A 327 -8.91 2.06 1.58
CA GLU A 327 -9.82 1.65 2.65
C GLU A 327 -9.73 2.57 3.86
N ASP A 328 -8.50 2.95 4.27
CA ASP A 328 -8.29 3.91 5.35
C ASP A 328 -8.92 5.25 5.05
N VAL A 329 -8.70 5.75 3.83
CA VAL A 329 -9.28 7.01 3.35
C VAL A 329 -10.80 6.96 3.41
N TYR A 330 -11.41 5.88 2.89
CA TYR A 330 -12.86 5.71 2.90
C TYR A 330 -13.41 5.72 4.33
N ALA A 331 -12.82 4.92 5.23
CA ALA A 331 -13.24 4.86 6.62
C ALA A 331 -13.09 6.21 7.34
N LEU A 332 -11.94 6.89 7.17
CA LEU A 332 -11.65 8.17 7.80
C LEU A 332 -12.64 9.26 7.36
N THR A 333 -12.84 9.40 6.06
CA THR A 333 -13.72 10.47 5.53
C THR A 333 -15.18 10.22 5.87
N ARG A 334 -15.65 8.97 5.87
CA ARG A 334 -17.00 8.63 6.31
C ARG A 334 -17.19 8.85 7.80
N SER A 335 -16.20 8.58 8.63
CA SER A 335 -16.22 8.86 10.07
C SER A 335 -16.28 10.37 10.36
N VAL A 336 -15.54 11.18 9.62
CA VAL A 336 -15.57 12.65 9.71
C VAL A 336 -16.94 13.19 9.29
N ASP A 337 -17.51 12.71 8.20
CA ASP A 337 -18.82 13.12 7.71
C ASP A 337 -19.94 12.72 8.68
N TRP A 338 -19.87 11.51 9.24
CA TRP A 338 -20.78 11.04 10.27
C TRP A 338 -20.77 11.96 11.50
N ALA A 339 -19.58 12.25 12.05
CA ALA A 339 -19.45 13.11 13.21
C ALA A 339 -20.05 14.50 12.95
N ARG A 340 -19.80 15.06 11.76
CA ARG A 340 -20.38 16.35 11.35
C ARG A 340 -21.90 16.32 11.32
N ARG A 341 -22.50 15.27 10.74
CA ARG A 341 -23.96 15.13 10.64
C ARG A 341 -24.65 14.92 12.00
N ASN A 342 -23.95 14.28 12.94
CA ASN A 342 -24.46 13.99 14.28
C ASN A 342 -24.07 15.03 15.32
N ALA A 343 -23.50 16.17 14.91
CA ALA A 343 -23.01 17.24 15.78
C ALA A 343 -21.96 16.75 16.81
N GLU A 344 -21.20 15.71 16.43
CA GLU A 344 -20.10 15.18 17.20
C GLU A 344 -18.77 15.88 16.84
N GLY A 345 -17.79 15.80 17.75
CA GLY A 345 -16.48 16.39 17.55
C GLY A 345 -15.52 15.51 16.76
N LEU A 346 -14.42 16.11 16.29
CA LEU A 346 -13.35 15.40 15.60
C LEU A 346 -12.81 14.18 16.38
N PRO A 347 -12.61 14.22 17.72
CA PRO A 347 -12.18 13.04 18.46
C PRO A 347 -13.12 11.83 18.33
N ALA A 348 -14.43 12.05 18.25
CA ALA A 348 -15.40 10.98 18.03
C ALA A 348 -15.27 10.38 16.61
N ALA A 349 -15.08 11.24 15.59
CA ALA A 349 -14.80 10.79 14.23
C ALA A 349 -13.56 9.91 14.15
N LEU A 350 -12.46 10.34 14.79
CA LEU A 350 -11.21 9.61 14.80
C LEU A 350 -11.32 8.29 15.57
N GLY A 351 -12.02 8.30 16.73
CA GLY A 351 -12.30 7.08 17.49
C GLY A 351 -13.06 6.04 16.65
N LEU A 352 -14.05 6.48 15.87
CA LEU A 352 -14.80 5.61 14.98
C LEU A 352 -13.92 5.04 13.84
N TYR A 353 -13.10 5.89 13.23
CA TYR A 353 -12.09 5.45 12.23
C TYR A 353 -11.17 4.36 12.80
N ASP A 354 -10.63 4.56 13.99
CA ASP A 354 -9.74 3.61 14.65
C ASP A 354 -10.45 2.28 14.96
N GLN A 355 -11.68 2.33 15.46
CA GLN A 355 -12.51 1.14 15.71
C GLN A 355 -12.80 0.34 14.44
N ILE A 356 -12.96 0.98 13.30
CA ILE A 356 -13.17 0.30 12.01
C ILE A 356 -11.88 -0.34 11.52
N ARG A 357 -10.73 0.34 11.64
CA ARG A 357 -9.49 -0.10 10.97
C ARG A 357 -8.58 -0.95 11.84
N SER A 358 -8.48 -0.71 13.14
CA SER A 358 -7.55 -1.43 14.00
C SER A 358 -7.81 -2.95 14.09
N PRO A 359 -9.06 -3.45 14.11
CA PRO A 359 -9.34 -4.89 14.01
C PRO A 359 -8.86 -5.49 12.69
N HIS A 360 -9.13 -4.82 11.57
CA HIS A 360 -8.67 -5.27 10.25
C HIS A 360 -7.14 -5.41 10.18
N TYR A 361 -6.41 -4.46 10.75
CA TYR A 361 -4.94 -4.56 10.82
C TYR A 361 -4.47 -5.70 11.73
N ARG A 362 -5.17 -5.98 12.83
CA ARG A 362 -4.86 -7.14 13.67
C ARG A 362 -4.88 -8.43 12.86
N ASP A 363 -5.91 -8.59 12.04
CA ASP A 363 -6.06 -9.77 11.19
C ASP A 363 -4.98 -9.85 10.09
N LEU A 364 -4.65 -8.72 9.45
CA LEU A 364 -3.55 -8.65 8.47
C LEU A 364 -2.20 -9.01 9.08
N TYR A 365 -1.89 -8.50 10.29
CA TYR A 365 -0.65 -8.84 10.98
C TYR A 365 -0.62 -10.29 11.42
N GLY A 366 -1.76 -10.88 11.78
CA GLY A 366 -1.88 -12.33 12.04
C GLY A 366 -1.48 -13.18 10.83
N VAL A 367 -1.81 -12.77 9.62
CA VAL A 367 -1.35 -13.44 8.39
C VAL A 367 0.18 -13.31 8.22
N LEU A 368 0.76 -12.15 8.53
CA LEU A 368 2.22 -11.98 8.49
C LEU A 368 2.95 -12.86 9.51
N ASP A 369 2.40 -12.99 10.72
CA ASP A 369 2.95 -13.86 11.76
C ASP A 369 2.93 -15.33 11.32
N ASN A 370 1.87 -15.77 10.64
CA ASN A 370 1.79 -17.11 10.06
C ASN A 370 2.87 -17.33 8.98
N PHE A 371 3.12 -16.34 8.11
CA PHE A 371 4.20 -16.44 7.12
C PHE A 371 5.59 -16.49 7.78
N ALA A 372 5.81 -15.74 8.85
CA ALA A 372 7.06 -15.76 9.60
C ALA A 372 7.27 -17.11 10.28
N ALA A 373 6.22 -17.68 10.90
CA ALA A 373 6.25 -19.00 11.53
C ALA A 373 6.55 -20.10 10.51
N LEU A 374 5.89 -20.08 9.33
CA LEU A 374 6.15 -21.01 8.24
C LEU A 374 7.60 -20.95 7.77
N ASN A 375 8.14 -19.75 7.56
CA ASN A 375 9.55 -19.59 7.18
C ASN A 375 10.50 -20.17 8.22
N SER A 376 10.23 -19.94 9.50
CA SER A 376 11.05 -20.46 10.60
C SER A 376 11.01 -22.00 10.68
N ALA A 377 9.83 -22.59 10.49
CA ALA A 377 9.65 -24.04 10.48
C ALA A 377 10.43 -24.68 9.32
N LEU A 378 10.28 -24.19 8.10
CA LEU A 378 11.00 -24.72 6.92
C LEU A 378 12.51 -24.63 7.08
N LEU A 379 13.03 -23.55 7.65
CA LEU A 379 14.46 -23.40 7.91
C LEU A 379 14.98 -24.42 8.95
N ALA A 380 14.14 -24.77 9.93
CA ALA A 380 14.51 -25.74 10.96
C ALA A 380 14.49 -27.19 10.46
N GLU A 381 13.61 -27.53 9.51
CA GLU A 381 13.46 -28.85 8.93
C GLU A 381 14.65 -29.28 8.06
N LYS A 382 15.39 -28.33 7.50
CA LYS A 382 16.57 -28.58 6.63
C LYS A 382 16.29 -29.56 5.49
N LEU A 383 15.14 -29.39 4.83
CA LEU A 383 14.72 -30.22 3.72
C LEU A 383 15.70 -30.14 2.53
N PRO A 384 15.75 -31.16 1.67
CA PRO A 384 16.39 -31.05 0.35
C PRO A 384 15.83 -29.84 -0.42
N VAL A 385 16.66 -29.20 -1.23
CA VAL A 385 16.35 -27.93 -1.89
C VAL A 385 14.99 -27.95 -2.63
N GLU A 386 14.79 -28.96 -3.46
CA GLU A 386 13.56 -29.08 -4.26
C GLU A 386 12.33 -29.32 -3.37
N GLU A 387 12.47 -30.13 -2.33
CA GLU A 387 11.42 -30.39 -1.36
C GLU A 387 11.08 -29.14 -0.54
N GLU A 388 12.08 -28.35 -0.10
CA GLU A 388 11.82 -27.09 0.58
C GLU A 388 11.01 -26.13 -0.29
N ILE A 389 11.33 -26.01 -1.58
CA ILE A 389 10.61 -25.12 -2.51
C ILE A 389 9.14 -25.59 -2.66
N GLU A 390 8.93 -26.88 -2.88
CA GLU A 390 7.57 -27.44 -3.04
C GLU A 390 6.75 -27.31 -1.76
N GLU A 391 7.33 -27.66 -0.59
CA GLU A 391 6.67 -27.52 0.71
C GLU A 391 6.36 -26.07 1.06
N ARG A 392 7.24 -25.14 0.73
CA ARG A 392 7.02 -23.69 0.90
C ARG A 392 5.76 -23.23 0.16
N VAL A 393 5.61 -23.62 -1.09
CA VAL A 393 4.44 -23.24 -1.90
C VAL A 393 3.18 -23.94 -1.37
N ARG A 394 3.25 -25.24 -1.11
CA ARG A 394 2.13 -26.03 -0.61
C ARG A 394 1.59 -25.47 0.73
N ARG A 395 2.45 -25.33 1.73
CA ARG A 395 2.06 -24.84 3.07
C ARG A 395 1.62 -23.38 3.04
N ALA A 396 2.26 -22.54 2.21
CA ALA A 396 1.81 -21.18 2.01
C ALA A 396 0.44 -21.12 1.34
N GLY A 397 0.14 -22.01 0.40
CA GLY A 397 -1.17 -22.17 -0.21
C GLY A 397 -2.25 -22.57 0.78
N GLU A 398 -1.98 -23.56 1.62
CA GLU A 398 -2.90 -24.05 2.66
C GLU A 398 -3.21 -22.98 3.74
N SER A 399 -2.21 -22.16 4.08
CA SER A 399 -2.37 -21.07 5.04
C SER A 399 -2.78 -19.74 4.40
N ARG A 400 -2.92 -19.71 3.06
CA ARG A 400 -3.20 -18.48 2.32
C ARG A 400 -4.59 -17.96 2.65
N SER A 401 -4.63 -16.82 3.25
CA SER A 401 -5.85 -16.04 3.42
C SER A 401 -5.94 -15.03 2.28
N THR A 402 -7.06 -15.00 1.57
CA THR A 402 -7.33 -14.04 0.48
C THR A 402 -8.46 -13.08 0.83
N TRP A 403 -9.02 -13.18 2.02
CA TRP A 403 -10.16 -12.37 2.47
C TRP A 403 -9.89 -10.88 2.30
N MET A 404 -8.64 -10.42 2.53
CA MET A 404 -8.27 -9.01 2.40
C MET A 404 -8.47 -8.45 0.99
N TYR A 405 -8.38 -9.28 -0.06
CA TYR A 405 -8.60 -8.84 -1.44
C TYR A 405 -10.08 -8.72 -1.81
N HIS A 406 -10.95 -9.29 -0.99
CA HIS A 406 -12.41 -9.28 -1.13
C HIS A 406 -13.10 -8.48 -0.03
N TYR A 407 -12.32 -7.84 0.84
CA TYR A 407 -12.85 -7.05 1.93
C TYR A 407 -13.69 -5.87 1.42
N GLU A 408 -14.87 -5.69 2.00
CA GLU A 408 -15.82 -4.66 1.63
C GLU A 408 -15.89 -3.63 2.75
N ILE A 409 -14.98 -2.65 2.71
CA ILE A 409 -14.87 -1.60 3.73
C ILE A 409 -16.18 -0.81 3.89
N GLU A 410 -16.95 -0.67 2.80
CA GLU A 410 -18.24 0.02 2.82
C GLU A 410 -19.20 -0.66 3.79
N LYS A 411 -19.30 -1.99 3.73
CA LYS A 411 -20.16 -2.76 4.65
C LYS A 411 -19.69 -2.67 6.10
N ALA A 412 -18.36 -2.65 6.32
CA ALA A 412 -17.82 -2.46 7.65
C ALA A 412 -18.15 -1.07 8.19
N VAL A 413 -17.97 -0.02 7.39
CA VAL A 413 -18.32 1.35 7.74
C VAL A 413 -19.81 1.47 8.04
N ASP A 414 -20.68 0.98 7.15
CA ASP A 414 -22.15 1.03 7.32
C ASP A 414 -22.60 0.33 8.59
N LYS A 415 -22.00 -0.81 8.94
CA LYS A 415 -22.28 -1.52 10.18
C LYS A 415 -21.98 -0.67 11.42
N PHE A 416 -20.82 0.00 11.45
CA PHE A 416 -20.42 0.86 12.56
C PHE A 416 -21.29 2.13 12.62
N LEU A 417 -21.54 2.79 11.48
CA LEU A 417 -22.38 3.99 11.42
C LEU A 417 -23.85 3.69 11.76
N GLY A 418 -24.39 2.54 11.34
CA GLY A 418 -25.73 2.10 11.67
C GLY A 418 -25.89 1.73 13.15
N ALA A 419 -24.88 1.12 13.77
CA ALA A 419 -24.89 0.78 15.19
C ALA A 419 -24.81 2.02 16.09
N THR A 420 -24.18 3.11 15.63
CA THR A 420 -24.05 4.37 16.37
C THR A 420 -25.25 5.31 16.20
N GLY A 421 -26.22 4.95 15.34
CA GLY A 421 -27.47 5.71 15.13
C GLY A 421 -28.47 5.64 16.29
N GLU A 422 -28.27 4.75 17.29
CA GLU A 422 -29.05 4.74 18.53
C GLU A 422 -28.24 5.41 19.66
N PRO A 423 -28.73 6.51 20.26
CA PRO A 423 -28.07 7.17 21.37
C PRO A 423 -27.94 6.21 22.57
N GLY A 424 -26.78 5.69 22.85
CA GLY A 424 -26.50 4.90 24.06
C GLY A 424 -25.76 3.57 23.89
N GLN A 425 -25.44 3.11 22.68
CA GLN A 425 -24.83 1.79 22.48
C GLN A 425 -23.31 1.76 22.17
N VAL A 426 -22.60 2.87 22.27
CA VAL A 426 -21.14 2.90 22.02
C VAL A 426 -20.31 2.14 23.07
N ALA A 427 -20.91 1.72 24.18
CA ALA A 427 -20.20 1.10 25.30
C ALA A 427 -20.24 -0.45 25.36
N SER A 428 -20.90 -1.15 24.44
CA SER A 428 -21.14 -2.61 24.57
C SER A 428 -20.66 -3.48 23.41
N VAL A 429 -19.84 -2.97 22.50
CA VAL A 429 -19.19 -3.76 21.41
C VAL A 429 -17.68 -3.75 21.60
N LEU A 430 -17.23 -4.11 22.80
CA LEU A 430 -15.85 -4.50 23.11
C LEU A 430 -15.79 -6.03 23.29
#